data_8c1ee20b354eda4303d1538316b4b8ad
#
_entry.id   8c1ee20b354eda4303d1538316b4b8ad
#
_cell.length_a   1.000
_cell.length_b   1.000
_cell.length_c   1.000
_cell.angle_alpha   90.00
_cell.angle_beta   90.00
_cell.angle_gamma   90.00
#
_symmetry.space_group_name_H-M   'P 1'
#
loop_
_entity.id
_entity.type
_entity.pdbx_description
1 polymer ?
#
loop_
_entity_poly.entity_id
_entity_poly.type
_entity_poly.pdbx_seq_one_letter_code
_entity_poly.pdbx_strand_id
1 'polypeptide(L)'
;MKRICVYGKGGIGKSTAVSNLAAAMAQAGKRVAVVGCDPKADSTRGLMGRRIPTVLDQLKTGASGEIAFTDSRGVRCIEAGGPEPGTGCAGRGIIVAMEEIRSRGLLDDRDVVLYDVLGDVVCGGFSMPLREQVADEVYLVTTSDFMALYAANNICRGIRKYAQSGGIRLAGIIHNGRSSVDNDSLLRAFAAELGTTVAGKIPMSPLIGQAELERRTVVDCAPDSAPAQAFRAL
;
A
#
# COMPACT_ATOMS: atom_id res chain seq x y z
N MET A 1 -17.53 -2.80 -2.30
CA MET A 1 -16.12 -2.39 -2.49
C MET A 1 -15.42 -2.32 -1.14
N LYS A 2 -14.29 -2.97 -0.99
CA LYS A 2 -13.45 -2.92 0.23
C LYS A 2 -12.26 -1.99 -0.03
N ARG A 3 -12.02 -1.01 0.86
CA ARG A 3 -10.97 0.00 0.71
C ARG A 3 -9.96 -0.15 1.83
N ILE A 4 -8.72 -0.46 1.46
CA ILE A 4 -7.66 -0.85 2.38
C ILE A 4 -6.47 0.10 2.22
N CYS A 5 -6.05 0.74 3.31
CA CYS A 5 -4.78 1.45 3.36
C CYS A 5 -3.68 0.56 3.91
N VAL A 6 -2.53 0.59 3.28
CA VAL A 6 -1.34 -0.11 3.74
C VAL A 6 -0.31 0.92 4.19
N TYR A 7 0.04 0.86 5.48
CA TYR A 7 1.05 1.70 6.10
C TYR A 7 2.26 0.89 6.54
N GLY A 8 3.36 1.55 6.84
CA GLY A 8 4.58 0.93 7.36
C GLY A 8 5.78 1.83 7.11
N LYS A 9 6.84 1.64 7.86
CA LYS A 9 8.09 2.42 7.76
C LYS A 9 8.65 2.43 6.34
N GLY A 10 9.31 3.51 5.92
CA GLY A 10 10.02 3.58 4.65
C GLY A 10 10.99 2.40 4.48
N GLY A 11 10.98 1.79 3.29
CA GLY A 11 11.81 0.63 3.00
C GLY A 11 11.40 -0.69 3.67
N ILE A 12 10.28 -0.76 4.41
CA ILE A 12 9.83 -1.99 5.09
C ILE A 12 9.28 -3.06 4.14
N GLY A 13 9.13 -2.76 2.85
CA GLY A 13 8.54 -3.68 1.86
C GLY A 13 7.04 -3.49 1.65
N LYS A 14 6.51 -2.33 1.99
CA LYS A 14 5.10 -1.99 1.88
C LYS A 14 4.59 -2.08 0.43
N SER A 15 5.22 -1.38 -0.52
CA SER A 15 4.83 -1.37 -1.93
C SER A 15 4.97 -2.75 -2.58
N THR A 16 6.01 -3.51 -2.19
CA THR A 16 6.17 -4.93 -2.54
C THR A 16 4.98 -5.75 -2.06
N ALA A 17 4.56 -5.57 -0.80
CA ALA A 17 3.41 -6.28 -0.26
C ALA A 17 2.13 -5.90 -1.00
N VAL A 18 1.89 -4.62 -1.24
CA VAL A 18 0.70 -4.13 -1.97
C VAL A 18 0.63 -4.71 -3.37
N SER A 19 1.72 -4.68 -4.14
CA SER A 19 1.76 -5.21 -5.51
C SER A 19 1.48 -6.72 -5.54
N ASN A 20 2.08 -7.49 -4.62
CA ASN A 20 1.87 -8.93 -4.56
C ASN A 20 0.46 -9.30 -4.08
N LEU A 21 -0.09 -8.58 -3.09
CA LEU A 21 -1.48 -8.74 -2.66
C LEU A 21 -2.47 -8.44 -3.79
N ALA A 22 -2.24 -7.34 -4.53
CA ALA A 22 -3.07 -6.99 -5.67
C ALA A 22 -3.06 -8.08 -6.75
N ALA A 23 -1.88 -8.62 -7.08
CA ALA A 23 -1.72 -9.71 -8.02
C ALA A 23 -2.43 -10.99 -7.52
N ALA A 24 -2.26 -11.36 -6.25
CA ALA A 24 -2.92 -12.52 -5.67
C ALA A 24 -4.46 -12.40 -5.68
N MET A 25 -4.97 -11.23 -5.30
CA MET A 25 -6.42 -10.95 -5.33
C MET A 25 -6.99 -10.98 -6.75
N ALA A 26 -6.26 -10.44 -7.73
CA ALA A 26 -6.67 -10.48 -9.14
C ALA A 26 -6.69 -11.92 -9.68
N GLN A 27 -5.67 -12.75 -9.34
CA GLN A 27 -5.68 -14.18 -9.65
C GLN A 27 -6.85 -14.92 -9.00
N ALA A 28 -7.34 -14.46 -7.84
CA ALA A 28 -8.55 -14.97 -7.19
C ALA A 28 -9.86 -14.40 -7.78
N GLY A 29 -9.81 -13.71 -8.92
CA GLY A 29 -10.97 -13.20 -9.65
C GLY A 29 -11.54 -11.88 -9.11
N LYS A 30 -10.84 -11.16 -8.23
CA LYS A 30 -11.28 -9.84 -7.74
C LYS A 30 -10.90 -8.73 -8.71
N ARG A 31 -11.79 -7.76 -8.89
CA ARG A 31 -11.48 -6.52 -9.59
C ARG A 31 -10.75 -5.59 -8.61
N VAL A 32 -9.44 -5.47 -8.79
CA VAL A 32 -8.56 -4.75 -7.87
C VAL A 32 -8.12 -3.42 -8.47
N ALA A 33 -8.00 -2.38 -7.62
CA ALA A 33 -7.24 -1.18 -7.94
C ALA A 33 -6.13 -0.98 -6.92
N VAL A 34 -5.00 -0.45 -7.38
CA VAL A 34 -3.89 0.03 -6.55
C VAL A 34 -3.71 1.53 -6.79
N VAL A 35 -3.73 2.30 -5.72
CA VAL A 35 -3.48 3.74 -5.73
C VAL A 35 -2.20 4.02 -4.95
N GLY A 36 -1.14 4.37 -5.66
CA GLY A 36 0.13 4.79 -5.06
C GLY A 36 0.05 6.23 -4.56
N CYS A 37 0.22 6.42 -3.27
CA CYS A 37 0.21 7.72 -2.59
C CYS A 37 1.62 8.19 -2.19
N ASP A 38 2.67 7.65 -2.80
CA ASP A 38 4.05 8.09 -2.61
C ASP A 38 4.45 9.06 -3.74
N PRO A 39 5.06 10.22 -3.43
CA PRO A 39 5.59 11.13 -4.45
C PRO A 39 6.57 10.50 -5.45
N LYS A 40 7.24 9.41 -5.07
CA LYS A 40 8.15 8.66 -5.94
C LYS A 40 7.45 7.97 -7.11
N ALA A 41 6.12 7.72 -6.99
CA ALA A 41 5.29 7.06 -7.99
C ALA A 41 5.88 5.71 -8.46
N ASP A 42 6.18 4.83 -7.51
CA ASP A 42 6.77 3.52 -7.74
C ASP A 42 5.94 2.35 -7.17
N SER A 43 4.79 2.64 -6.57
CA SER A 43 3.90 1.66 -5.93
C SER A 43 3.36 0.61 -6.90
N THR A 44 3.11 0.99 -8.15
CA THR A 44 2.53 0.12 -9.18
C THR A 44 3.56 -0.51 -10.12
N ARG A 45 4.85 -0.25 -9.88
CA ARG A 45 5.92 -0.67 -10.79
C ARG A 45 6.04 -2.19 -10.92
N GLY A 46 5.82 -2.93 -9.84
CA GLY A 46 5.82 -4.40 -9.85
C GLY A 46 4.63 -5.02 -10.59
N LEU A 47 3.55 -4.26 -10.77
CA LEU A 47 2.37 -4.68 -11.53
C LEU A 47 2.50 -4.32 -13.01
N MET A 48 2.91 -3.08 -13.30
CA MET A 48 2.98 -2.53 -14.64
C MET A 48 4.27 -2.86 -15.41
N GLY A 49 5.33 -3.33 -14.72
CA GLY A 49 6.65 -3.54 -15.31
C GLY A 49 7.38 -2.24 -15.70
N ARG A 50 6.73 -1.10 -15.59
CA ARG A 50 7.22 0.22 -16.00
C ARG A 50 6.66 1.31 -15.09
N ARG A 51 7.24 2.50 -15.16
CA ARG A 51 6.64 3.69 -14.55
C ARG A 51 5.44 4.14 -15.40
N ILE A 52 4.36 4.53 -14.73
CA ILE A 52 3.18 5.13 -15.37
C ILE A 52 3.15 6.64 -15.08
N PRO A 53 2.49 7.44 -15.93
CA PRO A 53 2.22 8.85 -15.65
C PRO A 53 1.44 9.01 -14.34
N THR A 54 1.75 10.06 -13.57
CA THR A 54 1.02 10.34 -12.34
C THR A 54 -0.17 11.25 -12.60
N VAL A 55 -1.15 11.20 -11.70
CA VAL A 55 -2.30 12.12 -11.75
C VAL A 55 -1.85 13.57 -11.77
N LEU A 56 -0.91 13.94 -10.87
CA LEU A 56 -0.43 15.31 -10.78
C LEU A 56 0.35 15.77 -12.01
N ASP A 57 1.13 14.89 -12.63
CA ASP A 57 1.84 15.24 -13.88
C ASP A 57 0.84 15.52 -15.01
N GLN A 58 -0.22 14.72 -15.11
CA GLN A 58 -1.28 14.92 -16.10
C GLN A 58 -2.06 16.23 -15.86
N LEU A 59 -2.38 16.54 -14.61
CA LEU A 59 -3.06 17.79 -14.26
C LEU A 59 -2.22 19.03 -14.58
N LYS A 60 -0.90 18.99 -14.35
CA LYS A 60 0.04 20.10 -14.66
C LYS A 60 0.12 20.40 -16.17
N THR A 61 0.04 19.38 -17.00
CA THR A 61 0.12 19.55 -18.46
C THR A 61 -1.19 20.04 -19.09
N GLY A 62 -2.26 20.19 -18.29
CA GLY A 62 -3.60 20.52 -18.80
C GLY A 62 -4.18 19.45 -19.71
N ALA A 63 -3.52 18.29 -19.78
CA ALA A 63 -3.95 17.19 -20.61
C ALA A 63 -5.09 16.45 -19.92
N SER A 64 -6.16 16.18 -20.65
CA SER A 64 -7.18 15.19 -20.26
C SER A 64 -6.66 13.75 -20.38
N GLY A 65 -5.36 13.54 -20.08
CA GLY A 65 -4.65 12.30 -20.28
C GLY A 65 -5.16 11.16 -19.38
N GLU A 66 -4.80 9.96 -19.78
CA GLU A 66 -5.09 8.76 -19.00
C GLU A 66 -4.30 8.79 -17.69
N ILE A 67 -5.01 8.65 -16.56
CA ILE A 67 -4.44 8.61 -15.20
C ILE A 67 -4.60 7.26 -14.51
N ALA A 68 -5.33 6.33 -15.13
CA ALA A 68 -5.53 4.98 -14.65
C ALA A 68 -5.11 4.00 -15.74
N PHE A 69 -4.23 3.08 -15.41
CA PHE A 69 -3.67 2.09 -16.32
C PHE A 69 -4.05 0.69 -15.83
N THR A 70 -4.17 -0.26 -16.75
CA THR A 70 -4.53 -1.63 -16.39
C THR A 70 -3.37 -2.56 -16.74
N ASP A 71 -2.98 -3.41 -15.79
CA ASP A 71 -1.98 -4.43 -16.02
C ASP A 71 -2.57 -5.66 -16.75
N SER A 72 -1.73 -6.63 -17.05
CA SER A 72 -2.14 -7.86 -17.79
C SER A 72 -3.14 -8.74 -17.02
N ARG A 73 -3.32 -8.52 -15.71
CA ARG A 73 -4.27 -9.25 -14.83
C ARG A 73 -5.58 -8.52 -14.61
N GLY A 74 -5.73 -7.32 -15.18
CA GLY A 74 -6.90 -6.47 -14.97
C GLY A 74 -6.82 -5.60 -13.71
N VAL A 75 -5.65 -5.54 -13.02
CA VAL A 75 -5.44 -4.63 -11.90
C VAL A 75 -5.36 -3.20 -12.41
N ARG A 76 -6.23 -2.32 -11.90
CA ARG A 76 -6.15 -0.89 -12.20
C ARG A 76 -5.07 -0.26 -11.35
N CYS A 77 -4.10 0.38 -12.00
CA CYS A 77 -2.93 1.02 -11.41
C CYS A 77 -3.02 2.53 -11.57
N ILE A 78 -2.91 3.27 -10.48
CA ILE A 78 -2.95 4.73 -10.43
C ILE A 78 -1.82 5.21 -9.53
N GLU A 79 -1.05 6.20 -9.97
CA GLU A 79 -0.04 6.87 -9.15
C GLU A 79 -0.47 8.32 -8.92
N ALA A 80 -0.66 8.72 -7.67
CA ALA A 80 -1.02 10.09 -7.35
C ALA A 80 0.08 11.08 -7.76
N GLY A 81 1.33 10.69 -7.52
CA GLY A 81 2.49 11.55 -7.73
C GLY A 81 2.70 12.53 -6.57
N GLY A 82 3.60 13.47 -6.77
CA GLY A 82 3.95 14.49 -5.79
C GLY A 82 4.48 15.75 -6.44
N PRO A 83 4.67 16.82 -5.65
CA PRO A 83 5.39 17.99 -6.12
C PRO A 83 6.85 17.63 -6.40
N GLU A 84 7.49 18.45 -7.20
CA GLU A 84 8.93 18.35 -7.36
C GLU A 84 9.64 18.50 -6.01
N PRO A 85 10.75 17.78 -5.79
CA PRO A 85 11.51 17.91 -4.55
C PRO A 85 11.82 19.38 -4.22
N GLY A 86 11.46 19.81 -3.01
CA GLY A 86 11.69 21.18 -2.55
C GLY A 86 10.61 22.21 -2.93
N THR A 87 9.58 21.85 -3.71
CA THR A 87 8.61 22.84 -4.22
C THR A 87 7.24 22.85 -3.57
N GLY A 88 6.98 21.99 -2.57
CA GLY A 88 5.67 22.00 -1.92
C GLY A 88 5.42 20.84 -0.96
N CYS A 89 4.21 20.82 -0.39
CA CYS A 89 3.77 19.75 0.50
C CYS A 89 3.19 18.60 -0.32
N ALA A 90 3.83 17.44 -0.27
CA ALA A 90 3.39 16.22 -0.96
C ALA A 90 1.95 15.82 -0.58
N GLY A 91 1.55 16.08 0.66
CA GLY A 91 0.20 15.78 1.13
C GLY A 91 -0.91 16.57 0.43
N ARG A 92 -0.67 17.81 0.02
CA ARG A 92 -1.62 18.60 -0.78
C ARG A 92 -1.82 17.98 -2.16
N GLY A 93 -0.74 17.51 -2.79
CA GLY A 93 -0.81 16.83 -4.07
C GLY A 93 -1.68 15.58 -4.02
N ILE A 94 -1.55 14.79 -2.95
CA ILE A 94 -2.38 13.58 -2.77
C ILE A 94 -3.86 13.93 -2.68
N ILE A 95 -4.24 15.01 -1.98
CA ILE A 95 -5.65 15.45 -1.89
C ILE A 95 -6.19 15.74 -3.29
N VAL A 96 -5.49 16.56 -4.07
CA VAL A 96 -5.89 16.90 -5.44
C VAL A 96 -5.99 15.66 -6.33
N ALA A 97 -5.02 14.76 -6.24
CA ALA A 97 -5.04 13.52 -7.02
C ALA A 97 -6.23 12.63 -6.65
N MET A 98 -6.57 12.53 -5.37
CA MET A 98 -7.70 11.73 -4.90
C MET A 98 -9.05 12.32 -5.32
N GLU A 99 -9.18 13.65 -5.31
CA GLU A 99 -10.36 14.35 -5.84
C GLU A 99 -10.55 14.06 -7.32
N GLU A 100 -9.48 14.08 -8.11
CA GLU A 100 -9.50 13.77 -9.53
C GLU A 100 -9.88 12.31 -9.81
N ILE A 101 -9.29 11.36 -9.07
CA ILE A 101 -9.63 9.93 -9.16
C ILE A 101 -11.12 9.70 -8.87
N ARG A 102 -11.64 10.37 -7.85
CA ARG A 102 -13.04 10.27 -7.44
C ARG A 102 -13.98 10.91 -8.48
N SER A 103 -13.66 12.12 -8.95
CA SER A 103 -14.49 12.84 -9.93
C SER A 103 -14.67 12.07 -11.24
N ARG A 104 -13.66 11.27 -11.63
CA ARG A 104 -13.72 10.40 -12.81
C ARG A 104 -14.34 9.02 -12.54
N GLY A 105 -14.76 8.70 -11.33
CA GLY A 105 -15.35 7.40 -10.97
C GLY A 105 -14.40 6.21 -11.16
N LEU A 106 -13.09 6.43 -11.09
CA LEU A 106 -12.09 5.40 -11.49
C LEU A 106 -12.04 4.19 -10.57
N LEU A 107 -12.68 4.25 -9.41
CA LEU A 107 -12.65 3.15 -8.43
C LEU A 107 -14.01 2.46 -8.26
N ASP A 108 -15.09 3.00 -8.84
CA ASP A 108 -16.47 2.60 -8.54
C ASP A 108 -16.80 1.16 -8.93
N ASP A 109 -16.14 0.64 -9.94
CA ASP A 109 -16.31 -0.72 -10.45
C ASP A 109 -15.35 -1.75 -9.85
N ARG A 110 -14.63 -1.39 -8.76
CA ARG A 110 -13.66 -2.29 -8.11
C ARG A 110 -14.27 -3.01 -6.91
N ASP A 111 -13.83 -4.26 -6.70
CA ASP A 111 -14.20 -5.03 -5.51
C ASP A 111 -13.30 -4.65 -4.33
N VAL A 112 -12.00 -4.40 -4.61
CA VAL A 112 -10.98 -4.02 -3.64
C VAL A 112 -10.13 -2.87 -4.17
N VAL A 113 -9.88 -1.89 -3.30
CA VAL A 113 -8.93 -0.79 -3.55
C VAL A 113 -7.84 -0.84 -2.48
N LEU A 114 -6.59 -0.96 -2.92
CA LEU A 114 -5.41 -0.90 -2.08
C LEU A 114 -4.74 0.48 -2.23
N TYR A 115 -4.62 1.21 -1.13
CA TYR A 115 -3.86 2.45 -1.07
C TYR A 115 -2.47 2.18 -0.49
N ASP A 116 -1.43 2.36 -1.28
CA ASP A 116 -0.03 2.30 -0.82
C ASP A 116 0.38 3.67 -0.31
N VAL A 117 0.35 3.85 1.01
CA VAL A 117 0.53 5.17 1.63
C VAL A 117 1.97 5.33 2.11
N LEU A 118 2.55 6.53 1.89
CA LEU A 118 3.88 6.87 2.42
C LEU A 118 3.92 6.73 3.94
N GLY A 119 4.89 5.96 4.45
CA GLY A 119 4.82 5.35 5.76
C GLY A 119 5.35 6.11 6.95
N ASP A 120 6.24 7.10 6.77
CA ASP A 120 7.02 7.62 7.90
C ASP A 120 6.37 8.79 8.64
N VAL A 121 5.38 9.44 8.04
CA VAL A 121 4.76 10.63 8.64
C VAL A 121 3.25 10.63 8.41
N VAL A 122 2.48 10.52 9.46
CA VAL A 122 1.04 10.79 9.44
C VAL A 122 0.84 12.31 9.46
N CYS A 123 1.36 13.03 8.46
CA CYS A 123 1.06 14.45 8.28
C CYS A 123 -0.30 14.64 7.60
N GLY A 124 -0.81 15.88 7.64
CA GLY A 124 -2.17 16.20 7.21
C GLY A 124 -2.61 15.67 5.85
N GLY A 125 -1.72 15.57 4.85
CA GLY A 125 -2.03 15.07 3.54
C GLY A 125 -1.97 13.54 3.42
N PHE A 126 -1.00 12.89 4.08
CA PHE A 126 -0.91 11.43 4.09
C PHE A 126 -1.93 10.75 5.02
N SER A 127 -2.61 11.52 5.86
CA SER A 127 -3.78 11.06 6.60
C SER A 127 -5.10 11.22 5.82
N MET A 128 -5.06 11.77 4.60
CA MET A 128 -6.25 11.96 3.79
C MET A 128 -7.05 10.66 3.59
N PRO A 129 -6.44 9.51 3.26
CA PRO A 129 -7.18 8.26 3.18
C PRO A 129 -7.88 7.87 4.51
N LEU A 130 -7.39 8.38 5.64
CA LEU A 130 -7.97 8.14 6.96
C LEU A 130 -9.08 9.14 7.33
N ARG A 131 -9.09 10.35 6.73
CA ARG A 131 -10.00 11.45 7.14
C ARG A 131 -11.37 11.39 6.49
N GLU A 132 -11.46 11.05 5.23
CA GLU A 132 -12.66 11.27 4.43
C GLU A 132 -13.42 9.97 4.10
N GLN A 133 -13.33 8.99 4.96
CA GLN A 133 -13.91 7.66 4.70
C GLN A 133 -13.43 7.07 3.34
N VAL A 134 -12.22 7.44 2.93
CA VAL A 134 -11.60 6.92 1.71
C VAL A 134 -11.23 5.46 1.89
N ALA A 135 -10.86 5.06 3.12
CA ALA A 135 -10.58 3.67 3.46
C ALA A 135 -11.42 3.18 4.64
N ASP A 136 -11.68 1.88 4.64
CA ASP A 136 -12.43 1.19 5.69
C ASP A 136 -11.49 0.52 6.69
N GLU A 137 -10.36 0.03 6.19
CA GLU A 137 -9.39 -0.76 6.95
C GLU A 137 -7.96 -0.28 6.72
N VAL A 138 -7.15 -0.41 7.76
CA VAL A 138 -5.71 -0.21 7.71
C VAL A 138 -5.01 -1.52 8.02
N TYR A 139 -4.04 -1.89 7.18
CA TYR A 139 -3.05 -2.89 7.49
C TYR A 139 -1.68 -2.24 7.66
N LEU A 140 -0.92 -2.72 8.62
CA LEU A 140 0.41 -2.22 8.95
C LEU A 140 1.46 -3.26 8.57
N VAL A 141 2.32 -2.95 7.61
CA VAL A 141 3.48 -3.77 7.29
C VAL A 141 4.63 -3.41 8.21
N THR A 142 5.15 -4.39 8.93
CA THR A 142 6.29 -4.20 9.83
C THR A 142 7.14 -5.48 9.96
N THR A 143 8.30 -5.33 10.55
CA THR A 143 9.17 -6.43 11.00
C THR A 143 9.14 -6.47 12.54
N SER A 144 9.80 -7.44 13.15
CA SER A 144 9.89 -7.56 14.60
C SER A 144 11.06 -6.78 15.21
N ASP A 145 11.82 -6.02 14.42
CA ASP A 145 12.92 -5.21 14.96
C ASP A 145 12.42 -3.95 15.68
N PHE A 146 13.19 -3.49 16.66
CA PHE A 146 12.81 -2.38 17.53
C PHE A 146 12.44 -1.10 16.76
N MET A 147 13.23 -0.72 15.76
CA MET A 147 12.99 0.52 15.02
C MET A 147 11.76 0.43 14.11
N ALA A 148 11.43 -0.75 13.61
CA ALA A 148 10.21 -0.98 12.85
C ALA A 148 8.99 -0.92 13.77
N LEU A 149 9.04 -1.55 14.95
CA LEU A 149 7.97 -1.50 15.94
C LEU A 149 7.77 -0.09 16.50
N TYR A 150 8.84 0.68 16.73
CA TYR A 150 8.74 2.07 17.13
C TYR A 150 8.01 2.92 16.08
N ALA A 151 8.39 2.79 14.80
CA ALA A 151 7.71 3.47 13.71
C ALA A 151 6.24 3.02 13.57
N ALA A 152 5.99 1.72 13.70
CA ALA A 152 4.65 1.13 13.70
C ALA A 152 3.76 1.74 14.79
N ASN A 153 4.27 1.84 16.01
CA ASN A 153 3.55 2.46 17.13
C ASN A 153 3.20 3.93 16.85
N ASN A 154 4.12 4.70 16.29
CA ASN A 154 3.86 6.09 15.94
C ASN A 154 2.78 6.22 14.85
N ILE A 155 2.79 5.35 13.84
CA ILE A 155 1.75 5.27 12.82
C ILE A 155 0.40 4.94 13.47
N CYS A 156 0.34 3.94 14.35
CA CYS A 156 -0.89 3.55 15.05
C CYS A 156 -1.46 4.68 15.92
N ARG A 157 -0.60 5.46 16.59
CA ARG A 157 -1.04 6.67 17.34
C ARG A 157 -1.70 7.69 16.41
N GLY A 158 -1.16 7.87 15.21
CA GLY A 158 -1.76 8.71 14.18
C GLY A 158 -3.12 8.17 13.72
N ILE A 159 -3.19 6.88 13.38
CA ILE A 159 -4.42 6.21 12.96
C ILE A 159 -5.51 6.34 14.03
N ARG A 160 -5.18 6.09 15.30
CA ARG A 160 -6.12 6.17 16.44
C ARG A 160 -6.79 7.55 16.54
N LYS A 161 -6.05 8.63 16.25
CA LYS A 161 -6.59 9.99 16.24
C LYS A 161 -7.72 10.16 15.22
N TYR A 162 -7.61 9.50 14.05
CA TYR A 162 -8.60 9.57 12.98
C TYR A 162 -9.69 8.49 13.12
N ALA A 163 -9.39 7.35 13.71
CA ALA A 163 -10.38 6.28 13.97
C ALA A 163 -11.54 6.76 14.85
N GLN A 164 -11.28 7.69 15.76
CA GLN A 164 -12.32 8.27 16.64
C GLN A 164 -13.36 9.12 15.89
N SER A 165 -13.02 9.63 14.70
CA SER A 165 -13.87 10.52 13.92
C SER A 165 -14.41 9.94 12.61
N GLY A 166 -13.92 8.76 12.16
CA GLY A 166 -14.17 8.34 10.79
C GLY A 166 -14.51 6.85 10.54
N GLY A 167 -14.60 6.01 11.58
CA GLY A 167 -14.98 4.60 11.41
C GLY A 167 -13.92 3.70 10.77
N ILE A 168 -12.70 4.19 10.53
CA ILE A 168 -11.57 3.38 10.06
C ILE A 168 -11.01 2.52 11.19
N ARG A 169 -10.62 1.29 10.90
CA ARG A 169 -10.04 0.37 11.89
C ARG A 169 -8.66 -0.14 11.48
N LEU A 170 -7.81 -0.38 12.46
CA LEU A 170 -6.58 -1.17 12.29
C LEU A 170 -6.98 -2.64 12.20
N ALA A 171 -7.03 -3.18 10.97
CA ALA A 171 -7.53 -4.51 10.69
C ALA A 171 -6.50 -5.61 10.97
N GLY A 172 -5.20 -5.30 10.83
CA GLY A 172 -4.16 -6.27 11.10
C GLY A 172 -2.75 -5.77 10.86
N ILE A 173 -1.80 -6.58 11.29
CA ILE A 173 -0.38 -6.41 11.03
C ILE A 173 0.08 -7.48 10.04
N ILE A 174 0.76 -7.07 8.98
CA ILE A 174 1.45 -7.96 8.05
C ILE A 174 2.92 -8.02 8.49
N HIS A 175 3.35 -9.18 8.97
CA HIS A 175 4.73 -9.40 9.34
C HIS A 175 5.58 -9.66 8.08
N ASN A 176 6.41 -8.70 7.70
CA ASN A 176 7.37 -8.90 6.63
C ASN A 176 8.68 -9.48 7.19
N GLY A 177 8.89 -10.79 7.07
CA GLY A 177 10.11 -11.45 7.49
C GLY A 177 11.31 -10.95 6.71
N ARG A 178 12.28 -10.35 7.40
CA ARG A 178 13.50 -9.80 6.80
C ARG A 178 14.78 -10.27 7.49
N SER A 179 14.66 -11.06 8.53
CA SER A 179 15.78 -11.52 9.36
C SER A 179 15.61 -12.97 9.77
N SER A 180 16.73 -13.66 9.92
CA SER A 180 16.77 -15.00 10.53
C SER A 180 16.44 -14.98 12.04
N VAL A 181 16.45 -13.81 12.65
CA VAL A 181 16.13 -13.60 14.08
C VAL A 181 14.75 -12.95 14.28
N ASP A 182 13.83 -13.15 13.35
CA ASP A 182 12.46 -12.67 13.48
C ASP A 182 11.80 -13.18 14.77
N ASN A 183 11.18 -12.28 15.53
CA ASN A 183 10.50 -12.59 16.79
C ASN A 183 8.98 -12.51 16.62
N ASP A 184 8.36 -13.62 16.24
CA ASP A 184 6.91 -13.70 16.02
C ASP A 184 6.10 -13.51 17.32
N SER A 185 6.64 -13.91 18.48
CA SER A 185 5.96 -13.73 19.76
C SER A 185 5.93 -12.27 20.18
N LEU A 186 7.01 -11.53 19.99
CA LEU A 186 7.06 -10.09 20.25
C LEU A 186 6.06 -9.35 19.36
N LEU A 187 5.97 -9.72 18.08
CA LEU A 187 5.04 -9.06 17.17
C LEU A 187 3.59 -9.36 17.50
N ARG A 188 3.27 -10.60 17.93
CA ARG A 188 1.93 -10.95 18.42
C ARG A 188 1.56 -10.19 19.69
N ALA A 189 2.48 -10.06 20.64
CA ALA A 189 2.26 -9.25 21.85
C ALA A 189 2.00 -7.78 21.48
N PHE A 190 2.82 -7.20 20.58
CA PHE A 190 2.63 -5.85 20.08
C PHE A 190 1.25 -5.66 19.40
N ALA A 191 0.83 -6.61 18.56
CA ALA A 191 -0.48 -6.56 17.92
C ALA A 191 -1.62 -6.59 18.94
N ALA A 192 -1.51 -7.43 19.98
CA ALA A 192 -2.50 -7.53 21.06
C ALA A 192 -2.63 -6.22 21.84
N GLU A 193 -1.52 -5.54 22.17
CA GLU A 193 -1.53 -4.23 22.82
C GLU A 193 -2.21 -3.15 21.98
N LEU A 194 -2.14 -3.27 20.64
CA LEU A 194 -2.82 -2.37 19.71
C LEU A 194 -4.30 -2.74 19.48
N GLY A 195 -4.80 -3.83 20.09
CA GLY A 195 -6.15 -4.32 19.89
C GLY A 195 -6.40 -4.93 18.51
N THR A 196 -5.35 -5.49 17.88
CA THR A 196 -5.42 -6.13 16.55
C THR A 196 -4.69 -7.48 16.56
N THR A 197 -4.53 -8.08 15.39
CA THR A 197 -3.86 -9.37 15.22
C THR A 197 -2.78 -9.30 14.15
N VAL A 198 -1.87 -10.26 14.13
CA VAL A 198 -0.99 -10.50 12.99
C VAL A 198 -1.81 -11.23 11.93
N ALA A 199 -2.12 -10.54 10.83
CA ALA A 199 -2.93 -11.07 9.73
C ALA A 199 -2.20 -12.19 8.97
N GLY A 200 -0.88 -12.08 8.86
CA GLY A 200 -0.04 -13.12 8.27
C GLY A 200 1.42 -12.71 8.23
N LYS A 201 2.27 -13.66 7.81
CA LYS A 201 3.71 -13.48 7.70
C LYS A 201 4.16 -13.75 6.27
N ILE A 202 4.88 -12.79 5.70
CA ILE A 202 5.60 -12.95 4.43
C ILE A 202 7.00 -13.48 4.80
N PRO A 203 7.37 -14.69 4.38
CA PRO A 203 8.67 -15.24 4.71
C PRO A 203 9.79 -14.49 3.98
N MET A 204 10.96 -14.37 4.62
CA MET A 204 12.14 -13.89 3.95
C MET A 204 12.48 -14.83 2.78
N SER A 205 12.64 -14.27 1.59
CA SER A 205 12.95 -15.06 0.40
C SER A 205 13.70 -14.21 -0.64
N PRO A 206 14.79 -14.73 -1.22
CA PRO A 206 15.48 -14.04 -2.31
C PRO A 206 14.61 -13.92 -3.57
N LEU A 207 13.60 -14.78 -3.74
CA LEU A 207 12.67 -14.75 -4.87
C LEU A 207 11.89 -13.45 -4.97
N ILE A 208 11.60 -12.80 -3.84
CA ILE A 208 10.92 -11.49 -3.82
C ILE A 208 11.83 -10.45 -4.48
N GLY A 209 13.10 -10.38 -4.06
CA GLY A 209 14.05 -9.44 -4.64
C GLY A 209 14.35 -9.72 -6.12
N GLN A 210 14.40 -10.99 -6.53
CA GLN A 210 14.56 -11.38 -7.94
C GLN A 210 13.38 -10.90 -8.78
N ALA A 211 12.13 -11.10 -8.31
CA ALA A 211 10.93 -10.62 -8.98
C ALA A 211 10.92 -9.09 -9.09
N GLU A 212 11.35 -8.36 -8.05
CA GLU A 212 11.47 -6.89 -8.08
C GLU A 212 12.48 -6.41 -9.12
N LEU A 213 13.64 -7.09 -9.27
CA LEU A 213 14.61 -6.79 -10.31
C LEU A 213 14.00 -6.95 -11.72
N GLU A 214 13.14 -7.94 -11.91
CA GLU A 214 12.38 -8.17 -13.13
C GLU A 214 11.17 -7.25 -13.28
N ARG A 215 10.91 -6.37 -12.29
CA ARG A 215 9.73 -5.50 -12.22
C ARG A 215 8.42 -6.27 -12.29
N ARG A 216 8.37 -7.38 -11.59
CA ARG A 216 7.23 -8.30 -11.51
C ARG A 216 6.92 -8.64 -10.06
N THR A 217 5.81 -9.33 -9.83
CA THR A 217 5.47 -9.84 -8.50
C THR A 217 6.00 -11.27 -8.31
N VAL A 218 6.32 -11.66 -7.09
CA VAL A 218 6.72 -13.05 -6.80
C VAL A 218 5.54 -14.02 -7.01
N VAL A 219 4.32 -13.52 -6.90
CA VAL A 219 3.10 -14.29 -7.19
C VAL A 219 3.06 -14.75 -8.65
N ASP A 220 3.64 -13.97 -9.58
CA ASP A 220 3.74 -14.34 -11.00
C ASP A 220 4.99 -15.13 -11.34
N CYS A 221 6.15 -14.69 -10.79
CA CYS A 221 7.44 -15.28 -11.17
C CYS A 221 7.67 -16.66 -10.55
N ALA A 222 7.14 -16.86 -9.33
CA ALA A 222 7.34 -18.09 -8.57
C ALA A 222 6.05 -18.49 -7.83
N PRO A 223 4.97 -18.85 -8.56
CA PRO A 223 3.63 -19.02 -8.01
C PRO A 223 3.55 -20.09 -6.91
N ASP A 224 4.38 -21.11 -6.95
CA ASP A 224 4.38 -22.21 -5.98
C ASP A 224 5.31 -21.97 -4.79
N SER A 225 5.98 -20.82 -4.74
CA SER A 225 6.91 -20.47 -3.67
C SER A 225 6.21 -20.12 -2.37
N ALA A 226 6.89 -20.31 -1.24
CA ALA A 226 6.37 -19.94 0.07
C ALA A 226 5.94 -18.48 0.17
N PRO A 227 6.67 -17.47 -0.35
CA PRO A 227 6.19 -16.09 -0.34
C PRO A 227 4.94 -15.88 -1.19
N ALA A 228 4.82 -16.52 -2.37
CA ALA A 228 3.62 -16.41 -3.20
C ALA A 228 2.39 -17.00 -2.50
N GLN A 229 2.55 -18.16 -1.84
CA GLN A 229 1.50 -18.76 -1.02
C GLN A 229 1.11 -17.87 0.15
N ALA A 230 2.09 -17.25 0.82
CA ALA A 230 1.83 -16.32 1.92
C ALA A 230 0.99 -15.10 1.46
N PHE A 231 1.28 -14.54 0.29
CA PHE A 231 0.46 -13.44 -0.27
C PHE A 231 -0.95 -13.86 -0.64
N ARG A 232 -1.15 -15.12 -1.07
CA ARG A 232 -2.51 -15.64 -1.35
C ARG A 232 -3.31 -15.95 -0.09
N ALA A 233 -2.62 -16.21 1.03
CA ALA A 233 -3.25 -16.51 2.31
C ALA A 233 -3.65 -15.24 3.11
N LEU A 234 -3.07 -14.09 2.77
CA LEU A 234 -3.38 -12.77 3.33
C LEU A 234 -4.63 -12.17 2.71
#